data_0beb75f87add6b440ce54010987dbce7
#
_entry.id   0beb75f87add6b440ce54010987dbce7
#
_cell.length_a   1.000
_cell.length_b   1.000
_cell.length_c   1.000
_cell.angle_alpha   90.00
_cell.angle_beta   90.00
_cell.angle_gamma   90.00
#
_symmetry.space_group_name_H-M   'P 1'
#
loop_
_entity.id
_entity.type
_entity.pdbx_description
1 polymer ?
#
loop_
_entity_poly.entity_id
_entity_poly.type
_entity_poly.pdbx_seq_one_letter_code
_entity_poly.pdbx_strand_id
1 'polypeptide(L)'
;YEAYDGSRVAKADFKGFYVAGGAEPLSWDFVNLDNKGLKLKDSGKDNIYTLTLRLNPYDASVSNEKTWTLGTDISKRAQYHSDQPIVDALFNLSLEEATKNIEQDSTFRTGAKWSGVWTRDVSYSTLLAFAFHEPEVAKTSLRKKVKRDRIIQDTGSGGAWPVSSDRTTWALAAWEIYKATGDRNWLVESYNIIKNSVEDDEKTIFDPLTGMYSGESSFLDWREQTYPKWMSNMDIYVSQNLGTNVVHYQTHRILAEMAKILGEPHQLFTFKAEMIKAGINKHLWISDKGYYAQFLYGRPYLTVSPRFEALGEALAVLFDVADPERAKTILSKSPVTDFGVTCIYPQIPGIPPYHNDAIWPFVQSYWNLAAAKAG
;
A
#
# COMPACT_ATOMS: atom_id res chain seq x y z
N TYR A 1 26.88 25.70 6.39
CA TYR A 1 25.86 24.91 5.65
C TYR A 1 24.99 24.16 6.63
N GLU A 2 23.72 24.09 6.37
CA GLU A 2 22.72 23.41 7.19
C GLU A 2 22.20 22.17 6.44
N ALA A 3 22.27 21.00 7.09
CA ALA A 3 21.79 19.75 6.53
C ALA A 3 20.28 19.60 6.77
N TYR A 4 19.66 18.67 6.07
CA TYR A 4 18.21 18.36 6.15
C TYR A 4 17.73 18.06 7.59
N ASP A 5 18.58 17.44 8.40
CA ASP A 5 18.29 17.10 9.81
C ASP A 5 18.50 18.29 10.77
N GLY A 6 18.82 19.48 10.24
CA GLY A 6 19.13 20.68 11.02
C GLY A 6 20.57 20.73 11.56
N SER A 7 21.39 19.72 11.30
CA SER A 7 22.79 19.76 11.64
C SER A 7 23.54 20.81 10.81
N ARG A 8 24.57 21.42 11.40
CA ARG A 8 25.35 22.49 10.75
C ARG A 8 26.78 22.06 10.58
N VAL A 9 27.29 22.23 9.37
CA VAL A 9 28.70 22.00 9.03
C VAL A 9 29.40 23.34 8.89
N ALA A 10 30.48 23.56 9.63
CA ALA A 10 31.29 24.76 9.50
C ALA A 10 31.94 24.82 8.10
N LYS A 11 32.14 26.03 7.57
CA LYS A 11 32.73 26.22 6.24
C LYS A 11 34.10 25.56 6.11
N ALA A 12 34.88 25.53 7.19
CA ALA A 12 36.22 24.90 7.23
C ALA A 12 36.17 23.38 7.10
N ASP A 13 35.07 22.75 7.55
CA ASP A 13 34.89 21.28 7.56
C ASP A 13 34.11 20.79 6.34
N PHE A 14 33.61 21.71 5.52
CA PHE A 14 32.82 21.39 4.35
C PHE A 14 33.66 20.85 3.20
N LYS A 15 33.53 19.58 2.89
CA LYS A 15 34.28 18.87 1.84
C LYS A 15 33.66 18.95 0.46
N GLY A 16 32.41 19.35 0.34
CA GLY A 16 31.68 19.51 -0.92
C GLY A 16 30.25 18.95 -0.86
N PHE A 17 29.50 19.26 -1.89
CA PHE A 17 28.21 18.65 -2.12
C PHE A 17 28.37 17.46 -3.09
N TYR A 18 27.63 16.38 -2.84
CA TYR A 18 27.66 15.19 -3.66
C TYR A 18 26.23 14.75 -3.96
N VAL A 19 26.04 14.13 -5.11
CA VAL A 19 24.80 13.48 -5.47
C VAL A 19 24.96 11.97 -5.26
N ALA A 20 23.98 11.34 -4.62
CA ALA A 20 23.93 9.89 -4.45
C ALA A 20 22.58 9.35 -4.93
N GLY A 21 22.53 8.08 -5.31
CA GLY A 21 21.32 7.44 -5.77
C GLY A 21 21.52 6.01 -6.24
N GLY A 22 20.42 5.33 -6.54
CA GLY A 22 20.43 3.90 -6.95
C GLY A 22 20.53 3.67 -8.46
N ALA A 23 20.31 4.70 -9.30
CA ALA A 23 20.37 4.57 -10.75
C ALA A 23 21.74 5.04 -11.27
N GLU A 24 22.38 4.29 -12.14
CA GLU A 24 23.64 4.71 -12.77
C GLU A 24 23.48 6.02 -13.57
N PRO A 25 24.49 6.93 -13.49
CA PRO A 25 25.82 6.83 -12.85
C PRO A 25 25.83 7.12 -11.34
N LEU A 26 24.70 7.29 -10.68
CA LEU A 26 24.62 7.52 -9.24
C LEU A 26 25.06 6.28 -8.45
N SER A 27 25.41 6.48 -7.18
CA SER A 27 25.87 5.40 -6.29
C SER A 27 25.54 5.73 -4.84
N TRP A 28 25.23 4.72 -4.04
CA TRP A 28 25.13 4.80 -2.58
C TRP A 28 26.45 4.53 -1.86
N ASP A 29 27.55 4.39 -2.60
CA ASP A 29 28.89 4.25 -2.05
C ASP A 29 29.44 5.62 -1.63
N PHE A 30 29.02 6.10 -0.46
CA PHE A 30 29.35 7.42 0.06
C PHE A 30 30.85 7.67 0.24
N VAL A 31 31.67 6.63 0.31
CA VAL A 31 33.13 6.75 0.45
C VAL A 31 33.77 7.12 -0.88
N ASN A 32 33.21 6.68 -2.00
CA ASN A 32 33.82 6.80 -3.32
C ASN A 32 33.08 7.75 -4.26
N LEU A 33 32.16 8.59 -3.79
CA LEU A 33 31.39 9.52 -4.65
C LEU A 33 32.27 10.49 -5.44
N ASP A 34 33.38 10.93 -4.85
CA ASP A 34 34.32 11.83 -5.53
C ASP A 34 35.03 11.12 -6.69
N ASN A 35 35.49 9.88 -6.46
CA ASN A 35 36.11 9.06 -7.49
C ASN A 35 35.15 8.68 -8.63
N LYS A 36 33.85 8.67 -8.36
CA LYS A 36 32.81 8.41 -9.35
C LYS A 36 32.32 9.68 -10.07
N GLY A 37 32.95 10.82 -9.80
CA GLY A 37 32.63 12.09 -10.43
C GLY A 37 31.29 12.69 -9.98
N LEU A 38 30.78 12.30 -8.81
CA LEU A 38 29.47 12.69 -8.29
C LEU A 38 29.51 13.94 -7.40
N LYS A 39 30.62 14.68 -7.42
CA LYS A 39 30.80 15.93 -6.70
C LYS A 39 30.31 17.13 -7.51
N LEU A 40 29.47 17.97 -6.92
CA LEU A 40 29.05 19.23 -7.51
C LEU A 40 30.18 20.25 -7.46
N LYS A 41 30.29 21.11 -8.48
CA LYS A 41 31.34 22.12 -8.63
C LYS A 41 30.71 23.51 -8.69
N ASP A 42 31.31 24.45 -7.94
CA ASP A 42 31.03 25.87 -8.07
C ASP A 42 32.01 26.49 -9.08
N SER A 43 31.70 26.33 -10.37
CA SER A 43 32.54 26.83 -11.45
C SER A 43 32.45 28.36 -11.63
N GLY A 44 31.35 28.95 -11.20
CA GLY A 44 31.11 30.39 -11.26
C GLY A 44 31.64 31.15 -10.06
N LYS A 45 32.04 30.48 -9.00
CA LYS A 45 32.41 31.09 -7.71
C LYS A 45 31.32 31.98 -7.13
N ASP A 46 30.06 31.65 -7.43
CA ASP A 46 28.86 32.36 -7.04
C ASP A 46 28.05 31.62 -5.95
N ASN A 47 28.61 30.55 -5.39
CA ASN A 47 28.00 29.61 -4.46
C ASN A 47 26.87 28.76 -5.07
N ILE A 48 26.79 28.67 -6.38
CA ILE A 48 25.89 27.76 -7.09
C ILE A 48 26.68 26.51 -7.50
N TYR A 49 26.34 25.39 -6.88
CA TYR A 49 27.03 24.12 -7.11
C TYR A 49 26.25 23.30 -8.15
N THR A 50 26.92 22.96 -9.22
CA THR A 50 26.31 22.25 -10.36
C THR A 50 27.04 20.95 -10.66
N LEU A 51 26.29 19.96 -11.13
CA LEU A 51 26.79 18.71 -11.71
C LEU A 51 25.87 18.35 -12.87
N THR A 52 26.44 18.12 -14.04
CA THR A 52 25.71 17.59 -15.18
C THR A 52 25.86 16.07 -15.19
N LEU A 53 24.75 15.36 -15.04
CA LEU A 53 24.72 13.90 -15.14
C LEU A 53 23.93 13.50 -16.39
N ARG A 54 24.45 12.51 -17.08
CA ARG A 54 23.70 11.83 -18.13
C ARG A 54 23.06 10.60 -17.52
N LEU A 55 21.77 10.70 -17.23
CA LEU A 55 20.97 9.63 -16.63
C LEU A 55 20.31 8.74 -17.68
N ASN A 56 20.84 8.66 -18.87
CA ASN A 56 20.27 7.80 -19.90
C ASN A 56 21.02 6.47 -19.96
N PRO A 57 20.42 5.37 -19.50
CA PRO A 57 20.96 4.04 -19.67
C PRO A 57 20.86 3.54 -21.13
N TYR A 58 20.12 4.21 -22.00
CA TYR A 58 20.02 3.86 -23.42
C TYR A 58 21.16 4.48 -24.22
N ASP A 59 22.35 3.97 -24.00
CA ASP A 59 23.41 4.06 -24.98
C ASP A 59 23.27 2.85 -25.90
N ALA A 60 22.72 3.07 -27.09
CA ALA A 60 22.59 2.03 -28.12
C ALA A 60 23.95 1.46 -28.56
N SER A 61 25.07 2.09 -28.16
CA SER A 61 26.44 1.62 -28.43
C SER A 61 26.99 0.69 -27.34
N VAL A 62 26.33 0.67 -26.15
CA VAL A 62 26.63 -0.27 -25.06
C VAL A 62 25.51 -1.32 -25.04
N SER A 63 25.43 -2.11 -26.10
CA SER A 63 24.60 -3.31 -26.11
C SER A 63 25.26 -4.43 -25.30
N ASN A 64 25.49 -4.21 -24.03
CA ASN A 64 25.32 -5.28 -23.08
C ASN A 64 23.80 -5.47 -22.98
N GLU A 65 23.24 -6.07 -24.03
CA GLU A 65 21.86 -6.50 -24.06
C GLU A 65 21.63 -7.37 -22.83
N LYS A 66 21.19 -6.74 -21.75
CA LYS A 66 20.56 -7.47 -20.65
C LYS A 66 19.22 -7.96 -21.18
N THR A 67 19.28 -8.97 -22.01
CA THR A 67 18.08 -9.66 -22.45
C THR A 67 17.57 -10.47 -21.26
N TRP A 68 16.33 -10.18 -20.84
CA TRP A 68 15.65 -11.12 -19.97
C TRP A 68 15.20 -12.33 -20.79
N THR A 69 15.46 -13.52 -20.24
CA THR A 69 14.94 -14.79 -20.77
C THR A 69 14.16 -15.47 -19.65
N LEU A 70 13.01 -16.04 -20.00
CA LEU A 70 12.21 -16.83 -19.06
C LEU A 70 13.02 -18.03 -18.56
N GLY A 71 13.38 -18.00 -17.27
CA GLY A 71 14.22 -19.03 -16.63
C GLY A 71 13.42 -20.08 -15.84
N THR A 72 12.11 -19.88 -15.67
CA THR A 72 11.24 -20.73 -14.86
C THR A 72 10.22 -21.44 -15.76
N ASP A 73 9.97 -22.72 -15.50
CA ASP A 73 8.89 -23.45 -16.17
C ASP A 73 7.53 -22.95 -15.68
N ILE A 74 6.82 -22.22 -16.52
CA ILE A 74 5.48 -21.70 -16.30
C ILE A 74 4.41 -22.44 -17.11
N SER A 75 4.73 -23.57 -17.74
CA SER A 75 3.82 -24.30 -18.63
C SER A 75 2.52 -24.77 -17.96
N LYS A 76 2.54 -24.96 -16.65
CA LYS A 76 1.37 -25.36 -15.83
C LYS A 76 0.59 -24.18 -15.26
N ARG A 77 1.02 -22.95 -15.52
CA ARG A 77 0.37 -21.74 -15.04
C ARG A 77 -0.57 -21.15 -16.08
N ALA A 78 -1.37 -20.17 -15.68
CA ALA A 78 -2.18 -19.42 -16.62
C ALA A 78 -1.28 -18.80 -17.71
N GLN A 79 -1.73 -18.87 -18.96
CA GLN A 79 -1.05 -18.30 -20.12
C GLN A 79 -1.77 -17.04 -20.57
N TYR A 80 -1.03 -16.05 -20.98
CA TYR A 80 -1.56 -14.82 -21.54
C TYR A 80 -0.91 -14.53 -22.90
N HIS A 81 -1.75 -14.21 -23.87
CA HIS A 81 -1.30 -13.87 -25.23
C HIS A 81 -2.05 -12.63 -25.69
N SER A 82 -1.32 -11.68 -26.20
CA SER A 82 -1.84 -10.43 -26.77
C SER A 82 -1.10 -10.08 -28.07
N ASP A 83 -1.56 -9.03 -28.75
CA ASP A 83 -0.86 -8.47 -29.91
C ASP A 83 0.37 -7.61 -29.52
N GLN A 84 0.69 -7.57 -28.21
CA GLN A 84 1.78 -6.77 -27.66
C GLN A 84 2.80 -7.65 -26.94
N PRO A 85 3.91 -8.05 -27.61
CA PRO A 85 4.91 -8.96 -27.04
C PRO A 85 5.49 -8.50 -25.69
N ILE A 86 5.58 -7.17 -25.44
CA ILE A 86 6.07 -6.66 -24.17
C ILE A 86 5.10 -6.95 -23.01
N VAL A 87 3.79 -6.95 -23.27
CA VAL A 87 2.78 -7.30 -22.26
C VAL A 87 2.84 -8.77 -21.93
N ASP A 88 2.99 -9.63 -22.95
CA ASP A 88 3.17 -11.07 -22.77
C ASP A 88 4.46 -11.37 -21.99
N ALA A 89 5.56 -10.70 -22.32
CA ALA A 89 6.82 -10.83 -21.59
C ALA A 89 6.70 -10.39 -20.12
N LEU A 90 6.02 -9.28 -19.84
CA LEU A 90 5.78 -8.80 -18.48
C LEU A 90 4.89 -9.76 -17.68
N PHE A 91 3.88 -10.37 -18.31
CA PHE A 91 3.05 -11.38 -17.67
C PHE A 91 3.90 -12.61 -17.27
N ASN A 92 4.72 -13.11 -18.18
CA ASN A 92 5.61 -14.24 -17.92
C ASN A 92 6.65 -13.91 -16.84
N LEU A 93 7.23 -12.70 -16.86
CA LEU A 93 8.14 -12.22 -15.83
C LEU A 93 7.44 -12.19 -14.45
N SER A 94 6.19 -11.74 -14.41
CA SER A 94 5.42 -11.68 -13.16
C SER A 94 5.20 -13.07 -12.56
N LEU A 95 4.95 -14.09 -13.38
CA LEU A 95 4.84 -15.49 -12.94
C LEU A 95 6.18 -16.05 -12.44
N GLU A 96 7.28 -15.70 -13.11
CA GLU A 96 8.62 -16.06 -12.67
C GLU A 96 8.96 -15.43 -11.31
N GLU A 97 8.70 -14.12 -11.15
CA GLU A 97 8.93 -13.42 -9.89
C GLU A 97 8.03 -13.96 -8.76
N ALA A 98 6.76 -14.27 -9.04
CA ALA A 98 5.87 -14.92 -8.08
C ALA A 98 6.47 -16.25 -7.57
N THR A 99 7.04 -17.05 -8.47
CA THR A 99 7.71 -18.31 -8.10
C THR A 99 8.93 -18.08 -7.23
N LYS A 100 9.77 -17.11 -7.57
CA LYS A 100 10.97 -16.75 -6.79
C LYS A 100 10.64 -16.21 -5.39
N ASN A 101 9.43 -15.68 -5.21
CA ASN A 101 8.97 -15.16 -3.92
C ASN A 101 8.37 -16.22 -3.00
N ILE A 102 8.36 -17.50 -3.38
CA ILE A 102 7.93 -18.60 -2.51
C ILE A 102 9.15 -19.10 -1.72
N GLU A 103 9.06 -19.01 -0.39
CA GLU A 103 10.08 -19.48 0.54
C GLU A 103 10.01 -21.02 0.71
N GLN A 104 11.07 -21.61 1.29
CA GLN A 104 11.17 -23.07 1.50
C GLN A 104 10.04 -23.65 2.37
N ASP A 105 9.46 -22.83 3.24
CA ASP A 105 8.34 -23.20 4.10
C ASP A 105 6.97 -23.00 3.43
N SER A 106 6.96 -22.84 2.11
CA SER A 106 5.75 -22.61 1.31
C SER A 106 4.97 -21.36 1.71
N THR A 107 5.69 -20.29 2.06
CA THR A 107 5.09 -18.98 2.28
C THR A 107 5.65 -17.96 1.31
N PHE A 108 4.89 -16.89 1.07
CA PHE A 108 5.39 -15.75 0.30
C PHE A 108 6.31 -14.87 1.15
N ARG A 109 7.43 -14.47 0.58
CA ARG A 109 8.21 -13.34 1.06
C ARG A 109 7.63 -12.04 0.50
N THR A 110 7.86 -10.93 1.18
CA THR A 110 7.38 -9.61 0.77
C THR A 110 8.07 -9.09 -0.49
N GLY A 111 9.34 -9.43 -0.67
CA GLY A 111 10.10 -9.06 -1.88
C GLY A 111 11.55 -9.50 -1.81
N ALA A 112 12.33 -9.23 -2.84
CA ALA A 112 13.72 -9.70 -2.96
C ALA A 112 14.59 -9.32 -1.76
N LYS A 113 14.38 -8.13 -1.18
CA LYS A 113 15.13 -7.62 -0.01
C LYS A 113 14.43 -7.82 1.33
N TRP A 114 13.18 -8.28 1.34
CA TRP A 114 12.34 -8.39 2.54
C TRP A 114 11.83 -9.81 2.65
N SER A 115 12.50 -10.61 3.48
CA SER A 115 12.08 -11.99 3.76
C SER A 115 10.88 -12.03 4.71
N GLY A 116 10.20 -13.17 4.72
CA GLY A 116 9.09 -13.43 5.62
C GLY A 116 7.77 -12.83 5.16
N VAL A 117 6.72 -13.24 5.85
CA VAL A 117 5.34 -12.86 5.56
C VAL A 117 4.97 -11.61 6.34
N TRP A 118 4.43 -10.61 5.64
CA TRP A 118 3.85 -9.42 6.26
C TRP A 118 2.37 -9.37 5.93
N THR A 119 1.53 -9.11 6.93
CA THR A 119 0.07 -9.25 6.82
C THR A 119 -0.50 -8.44 5.65
N ARG A 120 -0.14 -7.18 5.56
CA ARG A 120 -0.63 -6.27 4.51
C ARG A 120 -0.17 -6.70 3.13
N ASP A 121 1.12 -6.98 2.99
CA ASP A 121 1.73 -7.31 1.70
C ASP A 121 1.18 -8.59 1.11
N VAL A 122 1.10 -9.67 1.91
CA VAL A 122 0.52 -10.92 1.44
C VAL A 122 -0.97 -10.79 1.14
N SER A 123 -1.69 -9.96 1.92
CA SER A 123 -3.12 -9.79 1.74
C SER A 123 -3.45 -9.09 0.42
N TYR A 124 -2.81 -7.96 0.15
CA TYR A 124 -3.05 -7.23 -1.09
C TYR A 124 -2.56 -7.99 -2.33
N SER A 125 -1.43 -8.68 -2.26
CA SER A 125 -0.93 -9.50 -3.36
C SER A 125 -1.84 -10.71 -3.63
N THR A 126 -2.40 -11.30 -2.57
CA THR A 126 -3.34 -12.41 -2.69
C THR A 126 -4.65 -11.96 -3.32
N LEU A 127 -5.20 -10.81 -2.89
CA LEU A 127 -6.41 -10.24 -3.48
C LEU A 127 -6.24 -9.96 -4.98
N LEU A 128 -5.08 -9.44 -5.41
CA LEU A 128 -4.82 -9.12 -6.82
C LEU A 128 -4.57 -10.35 -7.69
N ALA A 129 -3.84 -11.37 -7.18
CA ALA A 129 -3.36 -12.45 -8.04
C ALA A 129 -3.20 -13.81 -7.34
N PHE A 130 -2.63 -13.87 -6.14
CA PHE A 130 -2.17 -15.13 -5.58
C PHE A 130 -3.28 -16.03 -5.09
N ALA A 131 -4.46 -15.53 -4.81
CA ALA A 131 -5.64 -16.35 -4.57
C ALA A 131 -5.95 -17.31 -5.73
N PHE A 132 -5.66 -16.88 -6.95
CA PHE A 132 -5.88 -17.67 -8.16
C PHE A 132 -4.65 -18.48 -8.55
N HIS A 133 -3.46 -17.88 -8.54
CA HIS A 133 -2.24 -18.51 -9.04
C HIS A 133 -1.58 -19.46 -8.04
N GLU A 134 -1.64 -19.17 -6.74
CA GLU A 134 -0.94 -19.90 -5.68
C GLU A 134 -1.78 -20.01 -4.40
N PRO A 135 -3.02 -20.53 -4.45
CA PRO A 135 -3.94 -20.49 -3.30
C PRO A 135 -3.40 -21.21 -2.06
N GLU A 136 -2.67 -22.31 -2.19
CA GLU A 136 -2.15 -23.06 -1.04
C GLU A 136 -0.97 -22.33 -0.37
N VAL A 137 -0.10 -21.69 -1.14
CA VAL A 137 0.97 -20.84 -0.62
C VAL A 137 0.37 -19.62 0.07
N ALA A 138 -0.68 -19.02 -0.52
CA ALA A 138 -1.41 -17.91 0.08
C ALA A 138 -2.06 -18.29 1.42
N LYS A 139 -2.76 -19.46 1.50
CA LYS A 139 -3.32 -19.97 2.77
C LYS A 139 -2.24 -20.16 3.83
N THR A 140 -1.11 -20.78 3.45
CA THR A 140 0.01 -21.04 4.36
C THR A 140 0.59 -19.71 4.88
N SER A 141 0.76 -18.74 4.00
CA SER A 141 1.23 -17.41 4.35
C SER A 141 0.27 -16.68 5.30
N LEU A 142 -1.03 -16.70 4.99
CA LEU A 142 -2.04 -16.09 5.84
C LEU A 142 -2.10 -16.74 7.23
N ARG A 143 -1.97 -18.07 7.33
CA ARG A 143 -1.92 -18.77 8.62
C ARG A 143 -0.73 -18.36 9.49
N LYS A 144 0.40 -18.00 8.89
CA LYS A 144 1.56 -17.44 9.62
C LYS A 144 1.22 -16.13 10.35
N LYS A 145 0.19 -15.43 9.89
CA LYS A 145 -0.30 -14.18 10.48
C LYS A 145 -1.55 -14.39 11.35
N VAL A 146 -1.66 -15.56 11.94
CA VAL A 146 -2.72 -15.90 12.90
C VAL A 146 -2.10 -16.35 14.21
N LYS A 147 -2.60 -15.80 15.32
CA LYS A 147 -2.21 -16.21 16.67
C LYS A 147 -3.46 -16.20 17.57
N ARG A 148 -3.71 -17.35 18.23
CA ARG A 148 -4.89 -17.54 19.09
C ARG A 148 -6.20 -17.23 18.35
N ASP A 149 -6.33 -17.76 17.13
CA ASP A 149 -7.47 -17.54 16.22
C ASP A 149 -7.81 -16.06 15.96
N ARG A 150 -6.76 -15.23 15.87
CA ARG A 150 -6.85 -13.80 15.54
C ARG A 150 -5.76 -13.40 14.58
N ILE A 151 -6.09 -12.51 13.69
CA ILE A 151 -5.13 -11.90 12.77
C ILE A 151 -4.16 -11.05 13.58
N ILE A 152 -2.86 -11.18 13.31
CA ILE A 152 -1.84 -10.32 13.88
C ILE A 152 -1.41 -9.24 12.89
N GLN A 153 -1.12 -8.06 13.43
CA GLN A 153 -0.45 -6.98 12.73
C GLN A 153 0.91 -6.81 13.37
N ASP A 154 1.95 -7.00 12.61
CA ASP A 154 3.33 -7.03 13.10
C ASP A 154 4.17 -5.87 12.57
N THR A 155 3.59 -5.02 11.77
CA THR A 155 4.22 -3.85 11.16
C THR A 155 3.36 -2.63 11.30
N GLY A 156 3.99 -1.48 11.27
CA GLY A 156 3.33 -0.20 11.33
C GLY A 156 4.16 0.85 12.03
N SER A 157 3.89 2.11 11.71
CA SER A 157 4.62 3.26 12.21
C SER A 157 4.52 3.46 13.70
N GLY A 158 3.38 3.10 14.27
CA GLY A 158 3.13 3.18 15.69
C GLY A 158 3.36 1.86 16.41
N GLY A 159 3.73 0.82 15.66
CA GLY A 159 3.83 -0.54 16.17
C GLY A 159 2.72 -1.46 15.67
N ALA A 160 2.51 -2.54 16.38
CA ALA A 160 1.48 -3.53 16.08
C ALA A 160 0.07 -3.01 16.40
N TRP A 161 -0.92 -3.88 16.20
CA TRP A 161 -2.27 -3.64 16.68
C TRP A 161 -2.28 -3.26 18.18
N PRO A 162 -3.05 -2.27 18.65
CA PRO A 162 -4.16 -1.60 17.96
C PRO A 162 -3.80 -0.33 17.18
N VAL A 163 -2.56 0.12 17.12
CA VAL A 163 -2.19 1.32 16.37
C VAL A 163 -2.31 1.08 14.87
N SER A 164 -1.74 0.00 14.38
CA SER A 164 -2.01 -0.51 13.03
C SER A 164 -3.28 -1.35 13.07
N SER A 165 -4.36 -0.81 12.58
CA SER A 165 -5.69 -1.43 12.67
C SER A 165 -6.22 -2.01 11.37
N ASP A 166 -5.44 -1.95 10.31
CA ASP A 166 -5.78 -2.50 8.98
C ASP A 166 -5.47 -3.99 8.81
N ARG A 167 -5.16 -4.70 9.90
CA ARG A 167 -4.90 -6.15 9.88
C ARG A 167 -6.01 -6.96 9.20
N THR A 168 -7.22 -6.41 9.13
CA THR A 168 -8.37 -7.00 8.45
C THR A 168 -8.24 -7.05 6.92
N THR A 169 -7.19 -6.48 6.31
CA THR A 169 -6.81 -6.78 4.92
C THR A 169 -6.68 -8.28 4.67
N TRP A 170 -6.32 -9.04 5.70
CA TRP A 170 -6.30 -10.51 5.72
C TRP A 170 -7.65 -11.11 5.27
N ALA A 171 -8.76 -10.51 5.64
CA ALA A 171 -10.09 -10.97 5.27
C ALA A 171 -10.36 -10.85 3.76
N LEU A 172 -9.83 -9.80 3.13
CA LEU A 172 -9.93 -9.61 1.68
C LEU A 172 -9.28 -10.79 0.95
N ALA A 173 -8.06 -11.14 1.36
CA ALA A 173 -7.31 -12.26 0.81
C ALA A 173 -8.00 -13.60 1.06
N ALA A 174 -8.44 -13.84 2.28
CA ALA A 174 -9.09 -15.10 2.66
C ALA A 174 -10.36 -15.36 1.86
N TRP A 175 -11.15 -14.32 1.63
CA TRP A 175 -12.35 -14.38 0.83
C TRP A 175 -12.05 -14.66 -0.64
N GLU A 176 -11.02 -14.04 -1.19
CA GLU A 176 -10.59 -14.24 -2.57
C GLU A 176 -10.12 -15.69 -2.79
N ILE A 177 -9.34 -16.24 -1.85
CA ILE A 177 -8.95 -17.67 -1.87
C ILE A 177 -10.18 -18.58 -1.87
N TYR A 178 -11.18 -18.30 -1.01
CA TYR A 178 -12.41 -19.09 -1.01
C TYR A 178 -13.14 -19.02 -2.35
N LYS A 179 -13.27 -17.83 -2.94
CA LYS A 179 -13.91 -17.69 -4.26
C LYS A 179 -13.16 -18.44 -5.37
N ALA A 180 -11.83 -18.46 -5.30
CA ALA A 180 -11.00 -19.13 -6.29
C ALA A 180 -11.01 -20.66 -6.13
N THR A 181 -11.14 -21.17 -4.90
CA THR A 181 -10.96 -22.61 -4.61
C THR A 181 -12.25 -23.36 -4.26
N GLY A 182 -13.26 -22.69 -3.75
CA GLY A 182 -14.45 -23.30 -3.18
C GLY A 182 -14.19 -24.11 -1.89
N ASP A 183 -13.00 -23.98 -1.27
CA ASP A 183 -12.61 -24.76 -0.10
C ASP A 183 -13.44 -24.40 1.13
N ARG A 184 -14.37 -25.28 1.49
CA ARG A 184 -15.28 -25.06 2.61
C ARG A 184 -14.56 -25.11 3.98
N ASN A 185 -13.49 -25.88 4.10
CA ASN A 185 -12.73 -25.92 5.36
C ASN A 185 -12.01 -24.60 5.58
N TRP A 186 -11.44 -24.03 4.52
CA TRP A 186 -10.85 -22.71 4.55
C TRP A 186 -11.88 -21.63 4.87
N LEU A 187 -13.10 -21.75 4.33
CA LEU A 187 -14.20 -20.80 4.64
C LEU A 187 -14.51 -20.80 6.14
N VAL A 188 -14.67 -21.98 6.74
CA VAL A 188 -14.98 -22.11 8.18
C VAL A 188 -13.83 -21.57 9.04
N GLU A 189 -12.60 -21.97 8.73
CA GLU A 189 -11.39 -21.51 9.43
C GLU A 189 -11.28 -19.98 9.39
N SER A 190 -11.33 -19.42 8.19
CA SER A 190 -11.15 -17.99 7.97
C SER A 190 -12.30 -17.15 8.56
N TYR A 191 -13.55 -17.63 8.48
CA TYR A 191 -14.68 -16.97 9.11
C TYR A 191 -14.47 -16.76 10.62
N ASN A 192 -14.04 -17.81 11.34
CA ASN A 192 -13.80 -17.74 12.77
C ASN A 192 -12.67 -16.77 13.13
N ILE A 193 -11.55 -16.82 12.37
CA ILE A 193 -10.41 -15.96 12.59
C ILE A 193 -10.79 -14.48 12.37
N ILE A 194 -11.49 -14.18 11.28
CA ILE A 194 -11.93 -12.82 10.95
C ILE A 194 -12.91 -12.31 12.00
N LYS A 195 -13.92 -13.10 12.35
CA LYS A 195 -14.93 -12.76 13.35
C LYS A 195 -14.29 -12.40 14.70
N ASN A 196 -13.39 -13.25 15.20
CA ASN A 196 -12.70 -13.00 16.48
C ASN A 196 -11.85 -11.72 16.42
N SER A 197 -11.23 -11.43 15.28
CA SER A 197 -10.41 -10.22 15.11
C SER A 197 -11.26 -8.97 15.08
N VAL A 198 -12.37 -8.99 14.36
CA VAL A 198 -13.32 -7.86 14.28
C VAL A 198 -13.98 -7.59 15.63
N GLU A 199 -14.30 -8.61 16.42
CA GLU A 199 -14.83 -8.43 17.78
C GLU A 199 -13.84 -7.70 18.71
N ASP A 200 -12.53 -7.95 18.56
CA ASP A 200 -11.51 -7.23 19.29
C ASP A 200 -11.37 -5.77 18.80
N ASP A 201 -11.47 -5.55 17.48
CA ASP A 201 -11.43 -4.21 16.89
C ASP A 201 -12.62 -3.37 17.34
N GLU A 202 -13.82 -3.94 17.38
CA GLU A 202 -15.02 -3.26 17.86
C GLU A 202 -14.90 -2.79 19.32
N LYS A 203 -14.27 -3.59 20.18
CA LYS A 203 -14.08 -3.26 21.59
C LYS A 203 -12.99 -2.23 21.84
N THR A 204 -12.02 -2.12 20.93
CA THR A 204 -10.76 -1.42 21.19
C THR A 204 -10.63 -0.12 20.40
N ILE A 205 -11.03 -0.11 19.13
CA ILE A 205 -10.74 0.98 18.21
C ILE A 205 -11.96 1.52 17.45
N PHE A 206 -13.15 0.98 17.67
CA PHE A 206 -14.38 1.49 17.06
C PHE A 206 -14.87 2.73 17.77
N ASP A 207 -15.15 3.79 17.01
CA ASP A 207 -15.74 5.04 17.51
C ASP A 207 -17.24 5.11 17.11
N PRO A 208 -18.16 4.95 18.05
CA PRO A 208 -19.60 5.00 17.76
C PRO A 208 -20.10 6.39 17.34
N LEU A 209 -19.36 7.46 17.61
CA LEU A 209 -19.75 8.83 17.23
C LEU A 209 -19.57 9.09 15.74
N THR A 210 -18.54 8.51 15.16
CA THR A 210 -18.24 8.62 13.73
C THR A 210 -18.72 7.41 12.92
N GLY A 211 -18.89 6.27 13.58
CA GLY A 211 -19.17 4.98 12.95
C GLY A 211 -17.95 4.36 12.28
N MET A 212 -16.74 4.82 12.62
CA MET A 212 -15.48 4.40 12.00
C MET A 212 -14.50 3.82 13.02
N TYR A 213 -13.47 3.16 12.50
CA TYR A 213 -12.36 2.60 13.28
C TYR A 213 -11.18 3.56 13.32
N SER A 214 -10.53 3.65 14.47
CA SER A 214 -9.29 4.39 14.68
C SER A 214 -8.07 3.56 14.28
N GLY A 215 -6.94 4.21 14.02
CA GLY A 215 -5.66 3.62 13.68
C GLY A 215 -5.04 4.17 12.39
N GLU A 216 -3.87 3.67 12.06
CA GLU A 216 -3.13 4.17 10.90
C GLU A 216 -3.72 3.68 9.56
N SER A 217 -3.26 4.30 8.48
CA SER A 217 -3.67 3.97 7.11
C SER A 217 -3.31 2.53 6.73
N SER A 218 -4.14 1.93 5.90
CA SER A 218 -3.95 0.58 5.36
C SER A 218 -2.73 0.42 4.44
N PHE A 219 -2.07 1.50 4.10
CA PHE A 219 -0.88 1.50 3.26
C PHE A 219 0.31 2.21 3.92
N LEU A 220 0.03 3.28 4.62
CA LEU A 220 1.03 4.23 5.07
C LEU A 220 1.52 3.82 6.47
N ASP A 221 2.41 2.85 6.54
CA ASP A 221 2.81 2.21 7.80
C ASP A 221 4.06 2.79 8.47
N TRP A 222 4.86 3.53 7.75
CA TRP A 222 6.10 4.09 8.30
C TRP A 222 5.91 5.57 8.66
N ARG A 223 5.71 5.84 9.94
CA ARG A 223 5.42 7.16 10.49
C ARG A 223 6.34 8.27 9.98
N GLU A 224 7.63 8.02 9.95
CA GLU A 224 8.66 8.98 9.52
C GLU A 224 8.56 9.32 8.02
N GLN A 225 7.89 8.48 7.24
CA GLN A 225 7.75 8.59 5.79
C GLN A 225 6.31 8.87 5.33
N THR A 226 5.37 9.02 6.28
CA THR A 226 3.95 8.91 6.00
C THR A 226 3.12 10.02 6.63
N TYR A 227 3.43 10.37 7.88
CA TYR A 227 2.64 11.31 8.66
C TYR A 227 3.39 12.61 8.88
N PRO A 228 2.69 13.75 9.05
CA PRO A 228 3.32 15.00 9.45
C PRO A 228 4.17 14.81 10.72
N LYS A 229 5.35 15.44 10.76
CA LYS A 229 6.32 15.29 11.87
C LYS A 229 5.75 15.60 13.26
N TRP A 230 4.70 16.43 13.33
CA TRP A 230 4.05 16.79 14.59
C TRP A 230 3.15 15.69 15.15
N MET A 231 2.72 14.72 14.33
CA MET A 231 1.88 13.61 14.81
C MET A 231 2.70 12.61 15.63
N SER A 232 2.29 12.40 16.87
CA SER A 232 2.81 11.32 17.71
C SER A 232 2.11 9.98 17.41
N ASN A 233 2.61 8.88 17.98
CA ASN A 233 1.94 7.59 17.87
C ASN A 233 0.49 7.63 18.40
N MET A 234 0.22 8.48 19.41
CA MET A 234 -1.12 8.65 19.91
C MET A 234 -2.02 9.41 18.93
N ASP A 235 -1.50 10.38 18.21
CA ASP A 235 -2.26 11.10 17.18
C ASP A 235 -2.61 10.16 16.01
N ILE A 236 -1.68 9.26 15.64
CA ILE A 236 -1.92 8.23 14.64
C ILE A 236 -2.97 7.21 15.14
N TYR A 237 -2.82 6.74 16.38
CA TYR A 237 -3.75 5.78 16.98
C TYR A 237 -5.21 6.28 16.98
N VAL A 238 -5.44 7.55 17.28
CA VAL A 238 -6.80 8.13 17.31
C VAL A 238 -7.26 8.63 15.94
N SER A 239 -6.40 8.65 14.94
CA SER A 239 -6.81 9.04 13.57
C SER A 239 -7.73 7.98 12.96
N GLN A 240 -8.61 8.40 12.07
CA GLN A 240 -9.56 7.53 11.37
C GLN A 240 -9.32 7.65 9.88
N ASN A 241 -8.56 6.70 9.33
CA ASN A 241 -8.06 6.74 7.97
C ASN A 241 -9.07 6.18 6.96
N LEU A 242 -9.10 6.75 5.76
CA LEU A 242 -9.96 6.32 4.66
C LEU A 242 -9.72 4.84 4.33
N GLY A 243 -8.51 4.49 3.91
CA GLY A 243 -8.20 3.14 3.44
C GLY A 243 -8.48 2.07 4.48
N THR A 244 -8.08 2.30 5.74
CA THR A 244 -8.35 1.41 6.87
C THR A 244 -9.86 1.19 7.07
N ASN A 245 -10.65 2.26 7.04
CA ASN A 245 -12.09 2.14 7.22
C ASN A 245 -12.80 1.49 6.03
N VAL A 246 -12.31 1.69 4.80
CA VAL A 246 -12.81 0.95 3.64
C VAL A 246 -12.51 -0.55 3.75
N VAL A 247 -11.34 -0.93 4.27
CA VAL A 247 -11.00 -2.34 4.55
C VAL A 247 -11.93 -2.92 5.62
N HIS A 248 -12.19 -2.21 6.72
CA HIS A 248 -13.14 -2.65 7.75
C HIS A 248 -14.56 -2.79 7.20
N TYR A 249 -15.01 -1.84 6.40
CA TYR A 249 -16.31 -1.94 5.71
C TYR A 249 -16.40 -3.22 4.89
N GLN A 250 -15.42 -3.48 4.04
CA GLN A 250 -15.41 -4.66 3.19
C GLN A 250 -15.27 -5.96 4.00
N THR A 251 -14.52 -5.93 5.10
CA THR A 251 -14.41 -7.07 6.04
C THR A 251 -15.76 -7.45 6.62
N HIS A 252 -16.56 -6.49 7.05
CA HIS A 252 -17.92 -6.77 7.54
C HIS A 252 -18.84 -7.31 6.44
N ARG A 253 -18.73 -6.82 5.20
CA ARG A 253 -19.44 -7.40 4.05
C ARG A 253 -19.05 -8.85 3.81
N ILE A 254 -17.76 -9.15 3.84
CA ILE A 254 -17.22 -10.50 3.69
C ILE A 254 -17.75 -11.42 4.79
N LEU A 255 -17.72 -10.98 6.05
CA LEU A 255 -18.29 -11.74 7.17
C LEU A 255 -19.78 -12.02 6.96
N ALA A 256 -20.54 -11.05 6.47
CA ALA A 256 -21.96 -11.25 6.16
C ALA A 256 -22.16 -12.33 5.07
N GLU A 257 -21.36 -12.31 4.01
CA GLU A 257 -21.45 -13.32 2.94
C GLU A 257 -20.98 -14.71 3.42
N MET A 258 -19.88 -14.78 4.17
CA MET A 258 -19.42 -16.05 4.77
C MET A 258 -20.47 -16.63 5.71
N ALA A 259 -21.07 -15.81 6.58
CA ALA A 259 -22.13 -16.21 7.49
C ALA A 259 -23.35 -16.77 6.75
N LYS A 260 -23.80 -16.12 5.68
CA LYS A 260 -24.89 -16.64 4.82
C LYS A 260 -24.59 -18.03 4.27
N ILE A 261 -23.38 -18.24 3.75
CA ILE A 261 -22.97 -19.53 3.19
C ILE A 261 -22.89 -20.62 4.28
N LEU A 262 -22.50 -20.24 5.48
CA LEU A 262 -22.38 -21.13 6.63
C LEU A 262 -23.69 -21.38 7.36
N GLY A 263 -24.74 -20.62 7.06
CA GLY A 263 -26.04 -20.67 7.78
C GLY A 263 -26.01 -19.97 9.13
N GLU A 264 -25.07 -19.03 9.32
CA GLU A 264 -24.89 -18.26 10.53
C GLU A 264 -25.64 -16.90 10.46
N PRO A 265 -25.97 -16.25 11.60
CA PRO A 265 -26.56 -14.93 11.62
C PRO A 265 -25.64 -13.88 10.96
N HIS A 266 -26.14 -13.18 9.95
CA HIS A 266 -25.34 -12.24 9.15
C HIS A 266 -25.76 -10.76 9.30
N GLN A 267 -26.94 -10.50 9.87
CA GLN A 267 -27.57 -9.17 9.87
C GLN A 267 -26.73 -8.11 10.59
N LEU A 268 -26.07 -8.51 11.69
CA LEU A 268 -25.21 -7.59 12.42
C LEU A 268 -24.02 -7.12 11.59
N PHE A 269 -23.40 -8.02 10.84
CA PHE A 269 -22.27 -7.67 9.96
C PHE A 269 -22.73 -6.72 8.84
N THR A 270 -23.88 -6.99 8.24
CA THR A 270 -24.47 -6.10 7.23
C THR A 270 -24.73 -4.70 7.82
N PHE A 271 -25.36 -4.62 8.99
CA PHE A 271 -25.61 -3.36 9.69
C PHE A 271 -24.33 -2.59 9.96
N LYS A 272 -23.28 -3.26 10.46
CA LYS A 272 -21.98 -2.65 10.74
C LYS A 272 -21.31 -2.12 9.46
N ALA A 273 -21.35 -2.88 8.38
CA ALA A 273 -20.84 -2.41 7.09
C ALA A 273 -21.53 -1.10 6.67
N GLU A 274 -22.85 -1.04 6.68
CA GLU A 274 -23.58 0.17 6.29
C GLU A 274 -23.28 1.36 7.22
N MET A 275 -23.10 1.11 8.52
CA MET A 275 -22.71 2.16 9.47
C MET A 275 -21.34 2.74 9.14
N ILE A 276 -20.34 1.88 8.84
CA ILE A 276 -18.99 2.34 8.47
C ILE A 276 -19.05 3.13 7.15
N LYS A 277 -19.75 2.61 6.14
CA LYS A 277 -19.95 3.30 4.86
C LYS A 277 -20.58 4.69 5.06
N ALA A 278 -21.59 4.78 5.90
CA ALA A 278 -22.22 6.06 6.23
C ALA A 278 -21.24 7.01 6.93
N GLY A 279 -20.44 6.50 7.88
CA GLY A 279 -19.39 7.25 8.56
C GLY A 279 -18.35 7.82 7.60
N ILE A 280 -17.79 7.00 6.72
CA ILE A 280 -16.83 7.42 5.69
C ILE A 280 -17.43 8.53 4.81
N ASN A 281 -18.64 8.30 4.28
CA ASN A 281 -19.29 9.23 3.36
C ASN A 281 -19.68 10.56 4.03
N LYS A 282 -19.97 10.54 5.32
CA LYS A 282 -20.35 11.72 6.09
C LYS A 282 -19.13 12.55 6.51
N HIS A 283 -18.07 11.89 6.97
CA HIS A 283 -16.98 12.57 7.66
C HIS A 283 -15.74 12.79 6.80
N LEU A 284 -15.53 11.96 5.75
CA LEU A 284 -14.32 12.06 4.94
C LEU A 284 -14.57 12.65 3.55
N TRP A 285 -15.78 12.67 3.02
CA TRP A 285 -16.05 13.24 1.70
C TRP A 285 -15.83 14.76 1.66
N ILE A 286 -14.99 15.24 0.74
CA ILE A 286 -14.70 16.66 0.52
C ILE A 286 -15.32 17.10 -0.81
N SER A 287 -16.51 17.67 -0.75
CA SER A 287 -17.34 17.94 -1.93
C SER A 287 -16.71 18.91 -2.93
N ASP A 288 -16.01 19.92 -2.46
CA ASP A 288 -15.32 20.91 -3.31
C ASP A 288 -14.07 20.34 -4.01
N LYS A 289 -13.45 19.31 -3.43
CA LYS A 289 -12.31 18.61 -4.00
C LYS A 289 -12.74 17.42 -4.89
N GLY A 290 -13.88 16.79 -4.60
CA GLY A 290 -14.40 15.65 -5.33
C GLY A 290 -13.68 14.34 -5.03
N TYR A 291 -13.09 14.22 -3.83
CA TYR A 291 -12.45 13.01 -3.31
C TYR A 291 -12.56 12.96 -1.78
N TYR A 292 -12.19 11.86 -1.16
CA TYR A 292 -12.21 11.71 0.29
C TYR A 292 -10.96 12.31 0.95
N ALA A 293 -11.12 12.78 2.16
CA ALA A 293 -10.00 13.15 3.03
C ALA A 293 -9.18 11.92 3.40
N GLN A 294 -7.87 12.06 3.49
CA GLN A 294 -6.95 11.01 3.90
C GLN A 294 -7.34 10.41 5.26
N PHE A 295 -7.60 11.25 6.26
CA PHE A 295 -8.02 10.85 7.61
C PHE A 295 -8.68 11.99 8.39
N LEU A 296 -9.42 11.61 9.44
CA LEU A 296 -9.74 12.49 10.56
C LEU A 296 -8.63 12.40 11.60
N TYR A 297 -8.35 13.50 12.29
CA TYR A 297 -7.39 13.57 13.39
C TYR A 297 -7.80 14.61 14.44
N GLY A 298 -7.12 14.60 15.59
CA GLY A 298 -7.32 15.59 16.65
C GLY A 298 -8.13 15.07 17.83
N ARG A 299 -8.03 15.82 18.93
CA ARG A 299 -8.74 15.58 20.21
C ARG A 299 -8.96 16.89 20.91
N PRO A 300 -10.12 17.15 21.46
CA PRO A 300 -11.38 16.40 21.41
C PRO A 300 -12.18 16.65 20.12
N TYR A 301 -11.77 17.58 19.27
CA TYR A 301 -12.47 17.93 18.05
C TYR A 301 -11.74 17.32 16.84
N LEU A 302 -12.47 16.52 16.07
CA LEU A 302 -11.94 15.90 14.85
C LEU A 302 -11.85 16.92 13.73
N THR A 303 -10.71 16.90 13.05
CA THR A 303 -10.39 17.74 11.88
C THR A 303 -9.99 16.84 10.71
N VAL A 304 -10.32 17.22 9.51
CA VAL A 304 -9.94 16.47 8.30
C VAL A 304 -8.53 16.81 7.85
N SER A 305 -7.74 15.80 7.45
CA SER A 305 -6.57 15.97 6.60
C SER A 305 -7.03 16.03 5.16
N PRO A 306 -7.03 17.19 4.49
CA PRO A 306 -7.67 17.36 3.19
C PRO A 306 -6.81 16.84 2.02
N ARG A 307 -5.95 15.86 2.28
CA ARG A 307 -5.11 15.21 1.29
C ARG A 307 -5.85 14.06 0.65
N PHE A 308 -5.57 13.86 -0.62
CA PHE A 308 -5.90 12.66 -1.36
C PHE A 308 -4.94 11.53 -0.97
N GLU A 309 -5.44 10.31 -0.83
CA GLU A 309 -4.65 9.10 -0.62
C GLU A 309 -5.10 8.01 -1.61
N ALA A 310 -4.24 7.69 -2.58
CA ALA A 310 -4.59 6.91 -3.76
C ALA A 310 -5.16 5.53 -3.48
N LEU A 311 -4.59 4.78 -2.51
CA LEU A 311 -5.07 3.42 -2.23
C LEU A 311 -6.46 3.46 -1.58
N GLY A 312 -6.68 4.34 -0.62
CA GLY A 312 -7.98 4.50 0.04
C GLY A 312 -9.08 4.90 -0.94
N GLU A 313 -8.80 5.82 -1.85
CA GLU A 313 -9.73 6.21 -2.92
C GLU A 313 -10.02 5.03 -3.87
N ALA A 314 -8.98 4.33 -4.30
CA ALA A 314 -9.16 3.15 -5.18
C ALA A 314 -10.02 2.08 -4.51
N LEU A 315 -9.76 1.78 -3.24
CA LEU A 315 -10.56 0.81 -2.48
C LEU A 315 -12.00 1.29 -2.26
N ALA A 316 -12.22 2.60 -2.03
CA ALA A 316 -13.56 3.17 -1.88
C ALA A 316 -14.40 3.01 -3.15
N VAL A 317 -13.79 3.13 -4.33
CA VAL A 317 -14.43 2.84 -5.61
C VAL A 317 -14.64 1.34 -5.80
N LEU A 318 -13.63 0.53 -5.55
CA LEU A 318 -13.67 -0.93 -5.77
C LEU A 318 -14.71 -1.63 -4.90
N PHE A 319 -14.90 -1.20 -3.67
CA PHE A 319 -15.81 -1.83 -2.71
C PHE A 319 -17.16 -1.10 -2.57
N ASP A 320 -17.49 -0.19 -3.49
CA ASP A 320 -18.78 0.53 -3.53
C ASP A 320 -19.07 1.39 -2.28
N VAL A 321 -18.03 1.90 -1.62
CA VAL A 321 -18.16 2.95 -0.60
C VAL A 321 -18.56 4.26 -1.27
N ALA A 322 -17.84 4.62 -2.34
CA ALA A 322 -18.24 5.67 -3.26
C ALA A 322 -19.39 5.19 -4.16
N ASP A 323 -20.44 5.97 -4.23
CA ASP A 323 -21.50 5.75 -5.23
C ASP A 323 -20.95 6.00 -6.66
N PRO A 324 -21.66 5.60 -7.74
CA PRO A 324 -21.16 5.72 -9.11
C PRO A 324 -20.78 7.16 -9.51
N GLU A 325 -21.51 8.16 -9.04
CA GLU A 325 -21.21 9.57 -9.36
C GLU A 325 -19.95 10.06 -8.64
N ARG A 326 -19.78 9.69 -7.36
CA ARG A 326 -18.55 9.96 -6.62
C ARG A 326 -17.37 9.20 -7.21
N ALA A 327 -17.53 7.95 -7.61
CA ALA A 327 -16.47 7.17 -8.24
C ALA A 327 -15.94 7.87 -9.51
N LYS A 328 -16.82 8.32 -10.40
CA LYS A 328 -16.43 9.11 -11.59
C LYS A 328 -15.75 10.43 -11.19
N THR A 329 -16.27 11.10 -10.17
CA THR A 329 -15.70 12.36 -9.68
C THR A 329 -14.31 12.17 -9.14
N ILE A 330 -14.08 11.13 -8.32
CA ILE A 330 -12.78 10.75 -7.81
C ILE A 330 -11.79 10.58 -8.97
N LEU A 331 -12.10 9.75 -9.95
CA LEU A 331 -11.21 9.48 -11.07
C LEU A 331 -10.91 10.74 -11.91
N SER A 332 -11.89 11.62 -12.10
CA SER A 332 -11.72 12.83 -12.90
C SER A 332 -10.99 13.97 -12.16
N LYS A 333 -11.02 13.98 -10.83
CA LYS A 333 -10.43 15.04 -10.00
C LYS A 333 -9.10 14.65 -9.33
N SER A 334 -8.77 13.36 -9.33
CA SER A 334 -7.56 12.88 -8.71
C SER A 334 -6.31 13.39 -9.39
N PRO A 335 -5.28 13.73 -8.61
CA PRO A 335 -4.01 14.18 -9.15
C PRO A 335 -3.25 13.00 -9.76
N VAL A 336 -3.14 12.99 -11.07
CA VAL A 336 -2.37 12.00 -11.82
C VAL A 336 -1.19 12.69 -12.49
N THR A 337 0.00 12.11 -12.38
CA THR A 337 1.22 12.55 -13.05
C THR A 337 1.42 11.79 -14.37
N ASP A 338 2.42 12.18 -15.16
CA ASP A 338 2.82 11.45 -16.38
C ASP A 338 3.23 10.00 -16.11
N PHE A 339 3.52 9.66 -14.85
CA PHE A 339 3.99 8.33 -14.43
C PHE A 339 2.93 7.52 -13.68
N GLY A 340 1.83 8.12 -13.30
CA GLY A 340 0.73 7.49 -12.56
C GLY A 340 0.20 8.31 -11.38
N VAL A 341 -0.59 7.68 -10.53
CA VAL A 341 -1.18 8.29 -9.33
C VAL A 341 -0.16 8.30 -8.18
N THR A 342 0.01 9.45 -7.53
CA THR A 342 0.87 9.55 -6.35
C THR A 342 0.17 8.98 -5.12
N CYS A 343 0.94 8.43 -4.16
CA CYS A 343 0.36 7.88 -2.93
C CYS A 343 -0.44 8.93 -2.16
N ILE A 344 0.12 10.13 -2.00
CA ILE A 344 -0.52 11.26 -1.31
C ILE A 344 -0.37 12.54 -2.12
N TYR A 345 -1.44 13.35 -2.14
CA TYR A 345 -1.44 14.69 -2.74
C TYR A 345 -2.35 15.67 -1.96
N PRO A 346 -1.96 16.95 -1.80
CA PRO A 346 -0.61 17.47 -1.99
C PRO A 346 0.37 16.83 -1.00
N GLN A 347 1.66 16.89 -1.33
CA GLN A 347 2.73 16.32 -0.51
C GLN A 347 2.65 16.80 0.95
N ILE A 348 3.03 15.91 1.86
CA ILE A 348 3.20 16.27 3.26
C ILE A 348 4.55 16.99 3.40
N PRO A 349 4.57 18.27 3.84
CA PRO A 349 5.81 19.04 3.94
C PRO A 349 6.83 18.40 4.87
N GLY A 350 8.09 18.36 4.43
CA GLY A 350 9.20 17.84 5.22
C GLY A 350 9.21 16.31 5.41
N ILE A 351 8.38 15.59 4.68
CA ILE A 351 8.37 14.13 4.62
C ILE A 351 8.97 13.70 3.27
N PRO A 352 9.85 12.68 3.25
CA PRO A 352 10.43 12.14 2.02
C PRO A 352 9.39 11.64 1.01
N PRO A 353 9.73 11.53 -0.28
CA PRO A 353 8.79 11.08 -1.32
C PRO A 353 8.16 9.72 -1.09
N TYR A 354 8.84 8.78 -0.48
CA TYR A 354 8.53 7.37 -0.36
C TYR A 354 7.01 7.02 -0.31
N HIS A 355 6.33 7.23 0.84
CA HIS A 355 4.87 7.04 0.96
C HIS A 355 4.10 8.37 0.74
N ASN A 356 4.72 9.36 0.23
CA ASN A 356 4.18 10.70 0.05
C ASN A 356 3.78 10.91 -1.42
N ASP A 357 4.66 11.45 -2.21
CA ASP A 357 4.40 11.72 -3.63
C ASP A 357 4.99 10.67 -4.58
N ALA A 358 5.52 9.57 -4.06
CA ALA A 358 5.96 8.45 -4.88
C ALA A 358 4.80 7.68 -5.50
N ILE A 359 5.09 7.01 -6.62
CA ILE A 359 4.17 6.11 -7.31
C ILE A 359 4.57 4.68 -6.96
N TRP A 360 3.64 3.95 -6.37
CA TRP A 360 3.86 2.56 -6.01
C TRP A 360 3.12 1.62 -6.96
N PRO A 361 3.80 0.65 -7.58
CA PRO A 361 3.19 -0.23 -8.57
C PRO A 361 1.93 -0.94 -8.10
N PHE A 362 1.89 -1.44 -6.85
CA PHE A 362 0.70 -2.11 -6.36
C PHE A 362 -0.47 -1.13 -6.12
N VAL A 363 -0.20 0.08 -5.63
CA VAL A 363 -1.22 1.14 -5.49
C VAL A 363 -1.78 1.51 -6.86
N GLN A 364 -0.88 1.67 -7.85
CA GLN A 364 -1.29 1.92 -9.23
C GLN A 364 -2.14 0.78 -9.80
N SER A 365 -1.87 -0.47 -9.44
CA SER A 365 -2.68 -1.61 -9.87
C SER A 365 -4.11 -1.54 -9.32
N TYR A 366 -4.29 -1.21 -8.04
CA TYR A 366 -5.61 -0.98 -7.45
C TYR A 366 -6.31 0.22 -8.09
N TRP A 367 -5.57 1.29 -8.36
CA TRP A 367 -6.10 2.47 -9.04
C TRP A 367 -6.60 2.14 -10.44
N ASN A 368 -5.84 1.38 -11.22
CA ASN A 368 -6.25 0.94 -12.56
C ASN A 368 -7.50 0.08 -12.53
N LEU A 369 -7.63 -0.83 -11.54
CA LEU A 369 -8.85 -1.61 -11.33
C LEU A 369 -10.05 -0.73 -10.99
N ALA A 370 -9.86 0.27 -10.13
CA ALA A 370 -10.90 1.23 -9.77
C ALA A 370 -11.35 2.04 -10.99
N ALA A 371 -10.39 2.50 -11.80
CA ALA A 371 -10.67 3.21 -13.06
C ALA A 371 -11.45 2.32 -14.05
N ALA A 372 -11.03 1.08 -14.23
CA ALA A 372 -11.73 0.12 -15.09
C ALA A 372 -13.15 -0.18 -14.60
N LYS A 373 -13.38 -0.21 -13.28
CA LYS A 373 -14.71 -0.42 -12.70
C LYS A 373 -15.65 0.76 -12.93
N ALA A 374 -15.15 1.97 -12.86
CA ALA A 374 -15.97 3.18 -12.94
C ALA A 374 -16.23 3.67 -14.38
N GLY A 375 -15.54 3.10 -15.39
CA GLY A 375 -15.69 3.41 -16.81
C GLY A 375 -14.77 4.51 -17.26
#